data_7011b815030b89c16fb437286649716e
#
_entry.id   7011b815030b89c16fb437286649716e
#
_cell.length_a   1.000
_cell.length_b   1.000
_cell.length_c   1.000
_cell.angle_alpha   90.00
_cell.angle_beta   90.00
_cell.angle_gamma   90.00
#
_symmetry.space_group_name_H-M   'P 1'
#
loop_
_entity.id
_entity.type
_entity.pdbx_description
1 polymer ?
#
loop_
_entity_poly.entity_id
_entity_poly.type
_entity_poly.pdbx_seq_one_letter_code
_entity_poly.pdbx_strand_id
1 'polypeptide(L)'
;MDWKIELVAVPVTDVDRAKAFYVEQVGFNADHDYQVSETLRFVQLTPPGSACSIVLGTGITEMAPGSQKGVQCVVADAAAARQELLAHGVEASEVDVQPWGSFVRFADPDGNTWSLQQLPEWR
;
A
#
# COMPACT_ATOMS: atom_id res chain seq x y z
N MET A 1 26.18 -1.66 11.67
CA MET A 1 24.99 -2.55 11.61
C MET A 1 24.02 -1.96 10.59
N ASP A 2 23.48 -2.82 9.73
CA ASP A 2 22.51 -2.39 8.71
C ASP A 2 21.10 -2.49 9.25
N TRP A 3 20.27 -1.51 8.92
CA TRP A 3 18.86 -1.48 9.27
C TRP A 3 18.03 -1.52 7.99
N LYS A 4 17.09 -2.44 7.92
CA LYS A 4 16.16 -2.55 6.79
C LYS A 4 14.74 -2.56 7.32
N ILE A 5 13.87 -1.78 6.70
CA ILE A 5 12.45 -1.80 7.07
C ILE A 5 11.84 -3.07 6.50
N GLU A 6 11.37 -3.97 7.38
CA GLU A 6 10.74 -5.23 6.97
C GLU A 6 9.30 -5.01 6.52
N LEU A 7 8.52 -4.38 7.36
CA LEU A 7 7.11 -4.15 7.08
C LEU A 7 6.56 -2.97 7.87
N VAL A 8 5.44 -2.44 7.38
CA VAL A 8 4.65 -1.43 8.07
C VAL A 8 3.21 -1.91 8.20
N ALA A 9 2.58 -1.61 9.34
CA ALA A 9 1.20 -2.01 9.58
C ALA A 9 0.23 -1.08 8.84
N VAL A 10 -0.78 -1.70 8.24
CA VAL A 10 -1.91 -0.97 7.62
C VAL A 10 -3.18 -1.46 8.32
N PRO A 11 -3.77 -0.62 9.18
CA PRO A 11 -4.92 -1.03 9.99
C PRO A 11 -6.21 -1.05 9.17
N VAL A 12 -6.91 -2.18 9.19
CA VAL A 12 -8.12 -2.40 8.40
C VAL A 12 -9.22 -3.04 9.25
N THR A 13 -10.47 -2.85 8.85
CA THR A 13 -11.62 -3.47 9.54
C THR A 13 -11.92 -4.87 9.02
N ASP A 14 -11.85 -5.06 7.70
CA ASP A 14 -12.17 -6.33 7.04
C ASP A 14 -10.92 -6.83 6.31
N VAL A 15 -10.27 -7.83 6.87
CA VAL A 15 -8.99 -8.34 6.36
C VAL A 15 -9.13 -8.94 4.97
N ASP A 16 -10.21 -9.70 4.72
CA ASP A 16 -10.43 -10.30 3.41
C ASP A 16 -10.68 -9.26 2.33
N ARG A 17 -11.46 -8.24 2.64
CA ARG A 17 -11.72 -7.13 1.72
C ARG A 17 -10.43 -6.36 1.43
N ALA A 18 -9.65 -6.06 2.46
CA ALA A 18 -8.40 -5.33 2.31
C ALA A 18 -7.38 -6.14 1.49
N LYS A 19 -7.25 -7.44 1.78
CA LYS A 19 -6.38 -8.33 1.00
C LYS A 19 -6.77 -8.36 -0.47
N ALA A 20 -8.07 -8.50 -0.76
CA ALA A 20 -8.57 -8.49 -2.14
C ALA A 20 -8.25 -7.17 -2.84
N PHE A 21 -8.42 -6.04 -2.15
CA PHE A 21 -8.10 -4.73 -2.69
C PHE A 21 -6.62 -4.63 -3.09
N TYR A 22 -5.72 -4.94 -2.18
CA TYR A 22 -4.29 -4.80 -2.44
C TYR A 22 -3.77 -5.82 -3.46
N VAL A 23 -4.24 -7.05 -3.43
CA VAL A 23 -3.77 -8.10 -4.34
C VAL A 23 -4.40 -7.97 -5.72
N GLU A 24 -5.73 -7.85 -5.78
CA GLU A 24 -6.47 -7.92 -7.05
C GLU A 24 -6.56 -6.57 -7.77
N GLN A 25 -6.70 -5.47 -7.03
CA GLN A 25 -6.86 -4.14 -7.63
C GLN A 25 -5.56 -3.37 -7.71
N VAL A 26 -4.72 -3.41 -6.67
CA VAL A 26 -3.44 -2.68 -6.65
C VAL A 26 -2.29 -3.51 -7.22
N GLY A 27 -2.34 -4.84 -7.07
CA GLY A 27 -1.37 -5.74 -7.67
C GLY A 27 -0.23 -6.16 -6.76
N PHE A 28 -0.42 -6.10 -5.43
CA PHE A 28 0.59 -6.57 -4.49
C PHE A 28 0.67 -8.10 -4.47
N ASN A 29 1.87 -8.62 -4.18
CA ASN A 29 2.08 -10.05 -3.98
C ASN A 29 1.58 -10.46 -2.60
N ALA A 30 0.84 -11.57 -2.52
CA ALA A 30 0.43 -12.16 -1.25
C ALA A 30 1.52 -13.14 -0.79
N ASP A 31 2.33 -12.73 0.18
CA ASP A 31 3.45 -13.53 0.65
C ASP A 31 3.04 -14.53 1.72
N HIS A 32 2.27 -14.07 2.69
CA HIS A 32 1.84 -14.88 3.84
C HIS A 32 0.41 -14.52 4.24
N ASP A 33 -0.33 -15.51 4.67
CA ASP A 33 -1.66 -15.35 5.27
C ASP A 33 -1.87 -16.48 6.28
N TYR A 34 -1.69 -16.18 7.55
CA TYR A 34 -1.77 -17.16 8.63
C TYR A 34 -2.80 -16.76 9.66
N GLN A 35 -3.77 -17.65 9.91
CA GLN A 35 -4.64 -17.58 11.07
C GLN A 35 -3.90 -18.24 12.22
N VAL A 36 -3.23 -17.45 13.04
CA VAL A 36 -2.36 -17.94 14.12
C VAL A 36 -3.18 -18.44 15.31
N SER A 37 -4.25 -17.73 15.64
CA SER A 37 -5.19 -18.08 16.71
C SER A 37 -6.57 -17.50 16.38
N GLU A 38 -7.54 -17.67 17.27
CA GLU A 38 -8.87 -17.06 17.07
C GLU A 38 -8.84 -15.54 17.02
N THR A 39 -7.82 -14.92 17.64
CA THR A 39 -7.71 -13.46 17.76
C THR A 39 -6.55 -12.87 16.96
N LEU A 40 -5.73 -13.70 16.30
CA LEU A 40 -4.55 -13.24 15.58
C LEU A 40 -4.49 -13.83 14.18
N ARG A 41 -4.63 -12.97 13.19
CA ARG A 41 -4.41 -13.28 11.78
C ARG A 41 -3.34 -12.35 11.23
N PHE A 42 -2.35 -12.91 10.55
CA PHE A 42 -1.22 -12.19 9.99
C PHE A 42 -1.23 -12.33 8.46
N VAL A 43 -1.35 -11.20 7.76
CA VAL A 43 -1.32 -11.16 6.29
C VAL A 43 -0.22 -10.22 5.86
N GLN A 44 0.78 -10.75 5.16
CA GLN A 44 1.90 -9.95 4.63
C GLN A 44 1.79 -9.85 3.12
N LEU A 45 1.76 -8.61 2.63
CA LEU A 45 1.67 -8.30 1.22
C LEU A 45 2.85 -7.41 0.84
N THR A 46 3.39 -7.62 -0.37
CA THR A 46 4.57 -6.86 -0.82
C THR A 46 4.31 -6.23 -2.19
N PRO A 47 4.49 -4.91 -2.33
CA PRO A 47 4.48 -4.28 -3.65
C PRO A 47 5.55 -4.91 -4.54
N PRO A 48 5.27 -5.20 -5.82
CA PRO A 48 6.28 -5.75 -6.72
C PRO A 48 7.55 -4.89 -6.75
N GLY A 49 8.70 -5.52 -6.56
CA GLY A 49 9.99 -4.84 -6.54
C GLY A 49 10.37 -4.17 -5.24
N SER A 50 9.51 -4.20 -4.21
CA SER A 50 9.81 -3.60 -2.91
C SER A 50 10.48 -4.61 -1.98
N ALA A 51 11.43 -4.13 -1.17
CA ALA A 51 11.99 -4.91 -0.08
C ALA A 51 11.16 -4.79 1.21
N CYS A 52 10.35 -3.74 1.32
CA CYS A 52 9.47 -3.50 2.47
C CYS A 52 8.06 -3.96 2.14
N SER A 53 7.44 -4.67 3.07
CA SER A 53 6.07 -5.19 2.95
C SER A 53 5.09 -4.37 3.77
N ILE A 54 3.81 -4.64 3.60
CA ILE A 54 2.78 -4.21 4.54
C ILE A 54 2.23 -5.43 5.27
N VAL A 55 1.73 -5.22 6.47
CA VAL A 55 1.03 -6.24 7.22
C VAL A 55 -0.41 -5.78 7.52
N LEU A 56 -1.35 -6.63 7.19
CA LEU A 56 -2.76 -6.51 7.54
C LEU A 56 -3.10 -7.64 8.51
N GLY A 57 -4.19 -7.52 9.22
CA GLY A 57 -4.65 -8.66 9.98
C GLY A 57 -5.53 -8.27 11.16
N THR A 58 -5.78 -9.27 11.99
CA THR A 58 -6.51 -9.13 13.24
C THR A 58 -5.51 -9.28 14.38
N GLY A 59 -5.55 -8.37 15.35
CA GLY A 59 -4.62 -8.40 16.49
C GLY A 59 -3.18 -8.01 16.16
N ILE A 60 -2.95 -7.39 15.00
CA ILE A 60 -1.61 -7.02 14.51
C ILE A 60 -1.15 -5.68 15.05
N THR A 61 -2.05 -4.73 15.18
CA THR A 61 -1.73 -3.36 15.57
C THR A 61 -2.87 -2.77 16.38
N GLU A 62 -2.54 -1.82 17.24
CA GLU A 62 -3.53 -1.03 17.99
C GLU A 62 -3.98 0.23 17.24
N MET A 63 -3.42 0.48 16.05
CA MET A 63 -3.82 1.62 15.23
C MET A 63 -5.30 1.50 14.83
N ALA A 64 -6.00 2.61 14.85
CA ALA A 64 -7.39 2.65 14.41
C ALA A 64 -7.47 2.34 12.90
N PRO A 65 -8.46 1.56 12.44
CA PRO A 65 -8.64 1.30 11.01
C PRO A 65 -8.67 2.61 10.21
N GLY A 66 -7.96 2.63 9.07
CA GLY A 66 -7.89 3.80 8.20
C GLY A 66 -6.94 4.89 8.67
N SER A 67 -6.21 4.69 9.77
CA SER A 67 -5.36 5.75 10.34
C SER A 67 -3.95 5.83 9.77
N GLN A 68 -3.55 4.88 8.91
CA GLN A 68 -2.24 4.95 8.25
C GLN A 68 -2.31 5.96 7.10
N LYS A 69 -1.59 7.06 7.22
CA LYS A 69 -1.64 8.14 6.24
C LYS A 69 -0.30 8.31 5.53
N GLY A 70 -0.34 8.32 4.19
CA GLY A 70 0.79 8.71 3.39
C GLY A 70 1.93 7.70 3.30
N VAL A 71 1.64 6.41 3.27
CA VAL A 71 2.67 5.44 2.87
C VAL A 71 3.07 5.77 1.43
N GLN A 72 4.36 5.94 1.18
CA GLN A 72 4.83 6.43 -0.11
C GLN A 72 5.70 5.39 -0.80
N CYS A 73 5.38 5.15 -2.07
CA CYS A 73 6.14 4.24 -2.93
C CYS A 73 6.72 5.02 -4.11
N VAL A 74 7.90 4.62 -4.57
CA VAL A 74 8.47 5.15 -5.79
C VAL A 74 8.02 4.29 -6.97
N VAL A 75 7.55 4.94 -8.03
CA VAL A 75 7.17 4.29 -9.28
C VAL A 75 7.95 4.92 -10.44
N ALA A 76 8.10 4.16 -11.52
CA ALA A 76 8.84 4.67 -12.69
C ALA A 76 8.09 5.79 -13.42
N ASP A 77 6.77 5.70 -13.49
CA ASP A 77 5.92 6.61 -14.24
C ASP A 77 4.59 6.79 -13.51
N ALA A 78 4.39 7.98 -12.94
CA ALA A 78 3.19 8.28 -12.16
C ALA A 78 1.91 8.22 -13.01
N ALA A 79 1.96 8.73 -14.24
CA ALA A 79 0.80 8.70 -15.12
C ALA A 79 0.40 7.27 -15.50
N ALA A 80 1.38 6.41 -15.77
CA ALA A 80 1.12 5.00 -16.06
C ALA A 80 0.56 4.27 -14.86
N ALA A 81 1.10 4.53 -13.67
CA ALA A 81 0.59 3.94 -12.43
C ALA A 81 -0.86 4.35 -12.17
N ARG A 82 -1.19 5.62 -12.42
CA ARG A 82 -2.58 6.11 -12.32
C ARG A 82 -3.51 5.35 -13.25
N GLN A 83 -3.11 5.17 -14.51
CA GLN A 83 -3.92 4.44 -15.49
C GLN A 83 -4.17 2.99 -15.06
N GLU A 84 -3.18 2.33 -14.51
CA GLU A 84 -3.34 0.96 -13.99
C GLU A 84 -4.33 0.91 -12.83
N LEU A 85 -4.23 1.85 -11.88
CA LEU A 85 -5.15 1.93 -10.77
C LEU A 85 -6.59 2.14 -11.25
N LEU A 86 -6.80 3.10 -12.15
CA LEU A 86 -8.13 3.36 -12.72
C LEU A 86 -8.68 2.16 -13.48
N ALA A 87 -7.84 1.45 -14.24
CA ALA A 87 -8.24 0.27 -14.99
C ALA A 87 -8.70 -0.88 -14.08
N HIS A 88 -8.22 -0.93 -12.84
CA HIS A 88 -8.60 -1.94 -11.86
C HIS A 88 -9.65 -1.43 -10.86
N GLY A 89 -10.29 -0.31 -11.16
CA GLY A 89 -11.40 0.20 -10.36
C GLY A 89 -10.97 0.96 -9.11
N VAL A 90 -9.70 1.36 -9.00
CA VAL A 90 -9.23 2.16 -7.89
C VAL A 90 -9.30 3.64 -8.24
N GLU A 91 -9.99 4.43 -7.42
CA GLU A 91 -9.97 5.87 -7.57
C GLU A 91 -8.56 6.40 -7.29
N ALA A 92 -8.04 7.22 -8.17
CA ALA A 92 -6.71 7.78 -8.03
C ALA A 92 -6.76 9.28 -8.38
N SER A 93 -5.97 10.07 -7.66
CA SER A 93 -5.86 11.50 -7.93
C SER A 93 -5.28 11.75 -9.33
N GLU A 94 -5.47 12.94 -9.86
CA GLU A 94 -4.69 13.39 -11.01
C GLU A 94 -3.22 13.48 -10.63
N VAL A 95 -2.35 13.45 -11.63
CA VAL A 95 -0.91 13.61 -11.40
C VAL A 95 -0.64 15.01 -10.88
N ASP A 96 -0.02 15.08 -9.70
CA ASP A 96 0.38 16.33 -9.04
C ASP A 96 1.88 16.53 -9.26
N VAL A 97 2.25 17.48 -10.11
CA VAL A 97 3.65 17.75 -10.47
C VAL A 97 4.24 18.78 -9.52
N GLN A 98 5.28 18.37 -8.81
CA GLN A 98 6.02 19.20 -7.86
C GLN A 98 7.51 19.23 -8.22
N PRO A 99 8.30 20.20 -7.72
CA PRO A 99 9.74 20.22 -7.99
C PRO A 99 10.49 18.95 -7.56
N TRP A 100 9.98 18.24 -6.54
CA TRP A 100 10.61 17.02 -6.00
C TRP A 100 10.00 15.72 -6.55
N GLY A 101 9.11 15.79 -7.54
CA GLY A 101 8.55 14.62 -8.20
C GLY A 101 7.12 14.79 -8.61
N SER A 102 6.61 13.78 -9.29
CA SER A 102 5.20 13.71 -9.69
C SER A 102 4.49 12.69 -8.82
N PHE A 103 3.29 13.02 -8.34
CA PHE A 103 2.58 12.24 -7.33
C PHE A 103 1.20 11.83 -7.80
N VAL A 104 0.81 10.62 -7.43
CA VAL A 104 -0.56 10.11 -7.55
C VAL A 104 -0.94 9.54 -6.20
N ARG A 105 -2.15 9.86 -5.72
CA ARG A 105 -2.61 9.44 -4.40
C ARG A 105 -3.87 8.60 -4.52
N PHE A 106 -3.98 7.60 -3.66
CA PHE A 106 -5.17 6.79 -3.55
C PHE A 106 -5.35 6.34 -2.09
N ALA A 107 -6.50 5.74 -1.80
CA ALA A 107 -6.81 5.20 -0.48
C ALA A 107 -7.36 3.79 -0.62
N ASP A 108 -7.15 2.97 0.43
CA ASP A 108 -7.80 1.68 0.53
C ASP A 108 -9.26 1.83 1.03
N PRO A 109 -10.04 0.74 1.11
CA PRO A 109 -11.45 0.82 1.54
C PRO A 109 -11.65 1.39 2.94
N ASP A 110 -10.67 1.32 3.82
CA ASP A 110 -10.74 1.86 5.18
C ASP A 110 -10.27 3.32 5.26
N GLY A 111 -9.70 3.86 4.19
CA GLY A 111 -9.19 5.23 4.17
C GLY A 111 -7.72 5.36 4.52
N ASN A 112 -6.96 4.26 4.59
CA ASN A 112 -5.50 4.33 4.66
C ASN A 112 -5.00 4.91 3.33
N THR A 113 -4.13 5.91 3.39
CA THR A 113 -3.74 6.67 2.19
C THR A 113 -2.34 6.30 1.72
N TRP A 114 -2.20 6.33 0.41
CA TRP A 114 -0.97 6.01 -0.30
C TRP A 114 -0.58 7.14 -1.25
N SER A 115 0.71 7.33 -1.41
CA SER A 115 1.27 8.27 -2.38
C SER A 115 2.26 7.52 -3.28
N LEU A 116 2.10 7.64 -4.57
CA LEU A 116 3.03 7.10 -5.55
C LEU A 116 3.86 8.26 -6.10
N GLN A 117 5.17 8.16 -6.00
CA GLN A 117 6.09 9.21 -6.42
C GLN A 117 6.93 8.74 -7.61
N GLN A 118 6.87 9.50 -8.68
CA GLN A 118 7.85 9.43 -9.75
C GLN A 118 8.95 10.43 -9.39
N LEU A 119 10.18 9.96 -9.22
CA LEU A 119 11.29 10.81 -8.85
C LEU A 119 11.61 11.82 -9.95
N PRO A 120 12.08 13.02 -9.60
CA PRO A 120 12.49 14.00 -10.60
C PRO A 120 13.77 13.56 -11.33
N GLU A 121 13.96 14.07 -12.56
CA GLU A 121 15.10 13.68 -13.40
C GLU A 121 16.47 14.01 -12.76
N TRP A 122 16.52 15.08 -11.93
CA TRP A 122 17.75 15.49 -11.28
C TRP A 122 18.17 14.59 -10.10
N ARG A 123 17.36 13.59 -9.76
CA ARG A 123 17.63 12.75 -8.60
C ARG A 123 18.19 11.34 -8.93
#